data_d667037024d68605ff23a1ff35b99b34
#
_entry.id   d667037024d68605ff23a1ff35b99b34
#
_cell.length_a   1.000
_cell.length_b   1.000
_cell.length_c   1.000
_cell.angle_alpha   90.00
_cell.angle_beta   90.00
_cell.angle_gamma   90.00
#
_symmetry.space_group_name_H-M   'P 1'
#
loop_
_entity.id
_entity.type
_entity.pdbx_description
1 polymer ?
#
loop_
_entity_poly.entity_id
_entity_poly.type
_entity_poly.pdbx_seq_one_letter_code
_entity_poly.pdbx_strand_id
1 'polypeptide(L)'
;RDGRLDVVFCEARENAVVWLRQQSPGVFVETRLAEKMSAPVHVQAADMDGDGDLDLVVGAMGVVFPNNDRIGTVFVLENDGQQRFTPRAVLENTTRVTDVRPADLNGDGRLDLVLGQFGYDQGEISWLERTGPWTFRRHVLLELSGAINVGVADFNGDGRPDVAALISQQWEEVHLLLNDGGGRFTPSRIWGSTNEDYGSSGLVVCDLNGDGRPDLLHSNGDGFGPAATPGPRPWHGVQWQENLGGGRFRHHRIGNLPGAYSPIAVDVDRDGAMDVVAVAAYADWNNANRRVVSLMWFRNDGKQTFEPRVLARQPKDLITLAAGDFDGTGRVSLVTGGFYIYPPYDALSRVTLWQPTAP
;
A
#
# COMPACT_ATOMS: atom_id res chain seq x y z
N ARG A 1 12.38 10.09 -18.01
CA ARG A 1 13.07 8.77 -18.12
C ARG A 1 14.57 8.99 -18.28
N ASP A 2 15.28 9.26 -17.20
CA ASP A 2 16.74 9.48 -17.20
C ASP A 2 17.52 8.32 -16.55
N GLY A 3 16.83 7.20 -16.24
CA GLY A 3 17.39 5.98 -15.67
C GLY A 3 17.62 6.04 -14.16
N ARG A 4 17.21 7.11 -13.48
CA ARG A 4 17.27 7.24 -12.03
C ARG A 4 15.88 7.00 -11.43
N LEU A 5 15.85 6.43 -10.23
CA LEU A 5 14.63 6.28 -9.47
C LEU A 5 14.26 7.62 -8.80
N ASP A 6 13.04 8.02 -8.99
CA ASP A 6 12.41 9.14 -8.31
C ASP A 6 11.50 8.64 -7.19
N VAL A 7 11.03 9.55 -6.35
CA VAL A 7 10.03 9.26 -5.33
C VAL A 7 8.81 10.15 -5.56
N VAL A 8 7.63 9.53 -5.65
CA VAL A 8 6.35 10.26 -5.62
C VAL A 8 5.60 9.87 -4.37
N PHE A 9 5.05 10.84 -3.67
CA PHE A 9 4.31 10.57 -2.44
C PHE A 9 3.11 11.52 -2.27
N CYS A 10 2.13 11.04 -1.51
CA CYS A 10 0.98 11.82 -1.08
C CYS A 10 1.28 12.56 0.22
N GLU A 11 0.88 13.82 0.29
CA GLU A 11 0.96 14.64 1.48
C GLU A 11 -0.45 15.04 1.93
N ALA A 12 -1.06 14.16 2.72
CA ALA A 12 -2.46 14.25 3.09
C ALA A 12 -2.81 15.55 3.83
N ARG A 13 -1.91 16.06 4.66
CA ARG A 13 -2.10 17.31 5.41
C ARG A 13 -2.07 18.55 4.52
N GLU A 14 -1.17 18.55 3.52
CA GLU A 14 -1.02 19.66 2.58
C GLU A 14 -1.92 19.52 1.34
N ASN A 15 -2.71 18.43 1.27
CA ASN A 15 -3.59 18.13 0.14
C ASN A 15 -2.85 18.14 -1.21
N ALA A 16 -1.67 17.53 -1.24
CA ALA A 16 -0.77 17.58 -2.38
C ALA A 16 -0.20 16.21 -2.77
N VAL A 17 0.16 16.07 -4.04
CA VAL A 17 1.04 15.02 -4.53
C VAL A 17 2.39 15.66 -4.87
N VAL A 18 3.45 15.06 -4.35
CA VAL A 18 4.80 15.60 -4.41
C VAL A 18 5.74 14.63 -5.10
N TRP A 19 6.59 15.14 -5.95
CA TRP A 19 7.64 14.43 -6.66
C TRP A 19 9.01 14.88 -6.17
N LEU A 20 9.80 13.95 -5.68
CA LEU A 20 11.23 14.11 -5.42
C LEU A 20 11.98 13.54 -6.62
N ARG A 21 12.37 14.41 -7.53
CA ARG A 21 13.16 14.06 -8.71
C ARG A 21 14.62 13.90 -8.33
N GLN A 22 15.20 12.74 -8.61
CA GLN A 22 16.61 12.50 -8.35
C GLN A 22 17.48 13.12 -9.46
N GLN A 23 18.31 14.10 -9.10
CA GLN A 23 19.27 14.75 -10.03
C GLN A 23 20.61 14.03 -10.09
N SER A 24 21.03 13.46 -8.97
CA SER A 24 22.20 12.59 -8.84
C SER A 24 21.99 11.68 -7.63
N PRO A 25 22.76 10.60 -7.46
CA PRO A 25 22.56 9.66 -6.33
C PRO A 25 22.43 10.37 -4.98
N GLY A 26 21.24 10.21 -4.36
CA GLY A 26 20.91 10.82 -3.07
C GLY A 26 20.58 12.31 -3.08
N VAL A 27 20.60 12.98 -4.25
CA VAL A 27 20.26 14.40 -4.37
C VAL A 27 18.92 14.55 -5.10
N PHE A 28 17.94 15.11 -4.41
CA PHE A 28 16.58 15.24 -4.91
C PHE A 28 16.15 16.71 -4.99
N VAL A 29 15.32 17.01 -5.99
CA VAL A 29 14.61 18.29 -6.11
C VAL A 29 13.12 18.01 -5.94
N GLU A 30 12.50 18.75 -5.04
CA GLU A 30 11.07 18.64 -4.75
C GLU A 30 10.26 19.48 -5.73
N THR A 31 9.16 18.89 -6.24
CA THR A 31 8.16 19.57 -7.06
C THR A 31 6.76 19.11 -6.62
N ARG A 32 5.86 20.06 -6.41
CA ARG A 32 4.44 19.74 -6.21
C ARG A 32 3.78 19.50 -7.56
N LEU A 33 3.27 18.30 -7.79
CA LEU A 33 2.63 17.92 -9.06
C LEU A 33 1.16 18.32 -9.09
N ALA A 34 0.48 18.25 -7.95
CA ALA A 34 -0.91 18.63 -7.80
C ALA A 34 -1.21 19.12 -6.38
N GLU A 35 -2.19 20.00 -6.27
CA GLU A 35 -2.66 20.59 -5.02
C GLU A 35 -4.19 20.52 -4.97
N LYS A 36 -4.77 20.77 -3.77
CA LYS A 36 -6.21 20.74 -3.49
C LYS A 36 -6.84 19.34 -3.66
N MET A 37 -6.05 18.30 -3.52
CA MET A 37 -6.51 16.92 -3.43
C MET A 37 -6.79 16.58 -1.98
N SER A 38 -8.05 16.60 -1.55
CA SER A 38 -8.41 16.43 -0.13
C SER A 38 -7.93 15.10 0.44
N ALA A 39 -6.89 15.15 1.29
CA ALA A 39 -6.25 14.01 1.94
C ALA A 39 -5.87 12.88 0.96
N PRO A 40 -4.95 13.11 -0.02
CA PRO A 40 -4.45 12.04 -0.86
C PRO A 40 -3.59 11.09 -0.01
N VAL A 41 -3.76 9.78 -0.20
CA VAL A 41 -3.10 8.76 0.66
C VAL A 41 -2.46 7.63 -0.11
N HIS A 42 -2.86 7.45 -1.36
CA HIS A 42 -2.26 6.45 -2.25
C HIS A 42 -1.92 7.06 -3.59
N VAL A 43 -0.76 6.71 -4.15
CA VAL A 43 -0.35 7.08 -5.50
C VAL A 43 0.35 5.92 -6.18
N GLN A 44 0.01 5.65 -7.43
CA GLN A 44 0.67 4.66 -8.27
C GLN A 44 0.90 5.22 -9.67
N ALA A 45 2.09 4.96 -10.23
CA ALA A 45 2.42 5.33 -11.60
C ALA A 45 2.01 4.23 -12.57
N ALA A 46 1.36 4.61 -13.68
CA ALA A 46 1.00 3.73 -14.78
C ALA A 46 0.80 4.56 -16.05
N ASP A 47 1.05 3.96 -17.21
CA ASP A 47 0.69 4.52 -18.50
C ASP A 47 -0.81 4.29 -18.72
N MET A 48 -1.63 5.23 -18.23
CA MET A 48 -3.08 5.05 -18.20
C MET A 48 -3.73 5.20 -19.59
N ASP A 49 -3.18 6.02 -20.49
CA ASP A 49 -3.78 6.27 -21.78
C ASP A 49 -3.08 5.60 -22.95
N GLY A 50 -1.95 4.95 -22.72
CA GLY A 50 -1.23 4.16 -23.71
C GLY A 50 -0.33 5.00 -24.61
N ASP A 51 0.01 6.24 -24.18
CA ASP A 51 0.88 7.14 -24.97
C ASP A 51 2.37 6.91 -24.72
N GLY A 52 2.70 6.04 -23.77
CA GLY A 52 4.04 5.65 -23.39
C GLY A 52 4.64 6.47 -22.26
N ASP A 53 3.96 7.47 -21.72
CA ASP A 53 4.37 8.24 -20.54
C ASP A 53 3.66 7.75 -19.28
N LEU A 54 4.30 7.95 -18.11
CA LEU A 54 3.69 7.52 -16.86
C LEU A 54 2.79 8.62 -16.30
N ASP A 55 1.53 8.28 -16.15
CA ASP A 55 0.55 9.02 -15.35
C ASP A 55 0.62 8.62 -13.89
N LEU A 56 -0.10 9.34 -13.04
CA LEU A 56 -0.25 9.00 -11.62
C LEU A 56 -1.73 8.81 -11.28
N VAL A 57 -2.05 7.65 -10.71
CA VAL A 57 -3.37 7.38 -10.17
C VAL A 57 -3.35 7.66 -8.68
N VAL A 58 -4.29 8.45 -8.16
CA VAL A 58 -4.30 8.93 -6.78
C VAL A 58 -5.62 8.63 -6.10
N GLY A 59 -5.56 7.94 -4.96
CA GLY A 59 -6.68 7.78 -4.04
C GLY A 59 -6.68 8.86 -2.97
N ALA A 60 -7.80 9.56 -2.81
CA ALA A 60 -7.98 10.61 -1.83
C ALA A 60 -9.14 10.30 -0.89
N MET A 61 -8.90 10.42 0.41
CA MET A 61 -9.88 10.10 1.44
C MET A 61 -10.89 11.23 1.72
N GLY A 62 -10.58 12.46 1.31
CA GLY A 62 -11.33 13.65 1.74
C GLY A 62 -10.91 14.13 3.13
N VAL A 63 -10.90 13.25 4.12
CA VAL A 63 -10.32 13.44 5.46
C VAL A 63 -9.60 12.19 5.92
N VAL A 64 -8.58 12.34 6.75
CA VAL A 64 -7.77 11.22 7.25
C VAL A 64 -8.56 10.37 8.25
N PHE A 65 -9.30 11.02 9.17
CA PHE A 65 -10.06 10.30 10.20
C PHE A 65 -11.26 9.56 9.62
N PRO A 66 -11.53 8.32 10.09
CA PRO A 66 -12.65 7.52 9.62
C PRO A 66 -14.00 8.21 9.83
N ASN A 67 -14.85 8.18 8.82
CA ASN A 67 -16.23 8.61 8.84
C ASN A 67 -17.04 7.89 7.75
N ASN A 68 -18.33 8.17 7.64
CA ASN A 68 -19.24 7.62 6.61
C ASN A 68 -19.57 8.63 5.51
N ASP A 69 -18.91 9.78 5.48
CA ASP A 69 -19.17 10.80 4.46
C ASP A 69 -18.67 10.36 3.08
N ARG A 70 -19.39 10.75 2.04
CA ARG A 70 -19.01 10.47 0.65
C ARG A 70 -18.17 11.62 0.10
N ILE A 71 -16.94 11.71 0.60
CA ILE A 71 -15.97 12.77 0.30
C ILE A 71 -14.68 12.25 -0.36
N GLY A 72 -14.63 10.95 -0.60
CA GLY A 72 -13.53 10.32 -1.32
C GLY A 72 -13.54 10.66 -2.80
N THR A 73 -12.35 10.71 -3.38
CA THR A 73 -12.13 11.02 -4.80
C THR A 73 -11.00 10.17 -5.36
N VAL A 74 -11.13 9.75 -6.61
CA VAL A 74 -10.05 9.18 -7.41
C VAL A 74 -9.62 10.20 -8.45
N PHE A 75 -8.32 10.47 -8.51
CA PHE A 75 -7.73 11.32 -9.55
C PHE A 75 -6.80 10.52 -10.45
N VAL A 76 -6.71 10.94 -11.70
CA VAL A 76 -5.59 10.66 -12.58
C VAL A 76 -4.88 11.98 -12.85
N LEU A 77 -3.57 12.02 -12.64
CA LEU A 77 -2.72 13.11 -13.06
C LEU A 77 -2.14 12.70 -14.41
N GLU A 78 -2.76 13.17 -15.49
CA GLU A 78 -2.33 12.90 -16.86
C GLU A 78 -1.00 13.64 -17.14
N ASN A 79 0.01 12.90 -17.58
CA ASN A 79 1.31 13.43 -17.98
C ASN A 79 1.30 13.72 -19.49
N ASP A 80 1.76 14.89 -19.90
CA ASP A 80 1.83 15.28 -21.31
C ASP A 80 3.16 14.90 -22.00
N GLY A 81 3.94 13.98 -21.42
CA GLY A 81 5.26 13.60 -21.92
C GLY A 81 6.37 14.62 -21.67
N GLN A 82 6.03 15.80 -21.16
CA GLN A 82 6.98 16.85 -20.79
C GLN A 82 7.02 17.06 -19.26
N GLN A 83 6.54 16.06 -18.50
CA GLN A 83 6.48 16.09 -17.03
C GLN A 83 5.56 17.20 -16.48
N ARG A 84 4.55 17.60 -17.24
CA ARG A 84 3.48 18.48 -16.78
C ARG A 84 2.24 17.61 -16.54
N PHE A 85 1.75 17.67 -15.33
CA PHE A 85 0.65 16.82 -14.88
C PHE A 85 -0.65 17.62 -14.81
N THR A 86 -1.72 17.08 -15.42
CA THR A 86 -3.06 17.66 -15.40
C THR A 86 -3.96 16.79 -14.53
N PRO A 87 -4.43 17.27 -13.35
CA PRO A 87 -5.32 16.51 -12.48
C PRO A 87 -6.72 16.35 -13.11
N ARG A 88 -7.23 15.11 -13.11
CA ARG A 88 -8.59 14.74 -13.54
C ARG A 88 -9.27 13.95 -12.44
N ALA A 89 -10.36 14.44 -11.90
CA ALA A 89 -11.21 13.65 -11.02
C ALA A 89 -12.02 12.67 -11.89
N VAL A 90 -11.80 11.36 -11.67
CA VAL A 90 -12.47 10.28 -12.45
C VAL A 90 -13.57 9.59 -11.65
N LEU A 91 -13.57 9.75 -10.33
CA LEU A 91 -14.65 9.38 -9.42
C LEU A 91 -14.69 10.36 -8.27
N GLU A 92 -15.87 10.87 -7.94
CA GLU A 92 -16.11 11.79 -6.82
C GLU A 92 -17.31 11.34 -6.00
N ASN A 93 -17.48 11.93 -4.82
CA ASN A 93 -18.62 11.70 -3.93
C ASN A 93 -18.79 10.21 -3.58
N THR A 94 -17.68 9.52 -3.35
CA THR A 94 -17.63 8.14 -2.88
C THR A 94 -17.14 8.06 -1.43
N THR A 95 -17.20 6.89 -0.82
CA THR A 95 -16.56 6.65 0.48
C THR A 95 -15.05 6.83 0.35
N ARG A 96 -14.35 7.06 1.47
CA ARG A 96 -12.92 7.37 1.51
C ARG A 96 -12.10 6.36 0.71
N VAL A 97 -11.36 6.81 -0.31
CA VAL A 97 -10.52 5.94 -1.15
C VAL A 97 -9.17 5.75 -0.46
N THR A 98 -8.91 4.54 0.01
CA THR A 98 -7.69 4.16 0.74
C THR A 98 -6.61 3.59 -0.16
N ASP A 99 -7.02 2.91 -1.23
CA ASP A 99 -6.11 2.30 -2.19
C ASP A 99 -6.71 2.33 -3.60
N VAL A 100 -5.86 2.42 -4.62
CA VAL A 100 -6.26 2.38 -6.03
C VAL A 100 -5.19 1.69 -6.86
N ARG A 101 -5.57 0.66 -7.64
CA ARG A 101 -4.64 -0.13 -8.47
C ARG A 101 -5.09 -0.14 -9.93
N PRO A 102 -4.22 0.28 -10.88
CA PRO A 102 -4.49 0.11 -12.29
C PRO A 102 -4.29 -1.35 -12.72
N ALA A 103 -5.24 -1.88 -13.49
CA ALA A 103 -5.14 -3.20 -14.11
C ALA A 103 -6.18 -3.32 -15.24
N ASP A 104 -5.88 -4.09 -16.29
CA ASP A 104 -6.86 -4.44 -17.33
C ASP A 104 -7.66 -5.66 -16.86
N LEU A 105 -8.82 -5.41 -16.21
CA LEU A 105 -9.63 -6.47 -15.62
C LEU A 105 -10.54 -7.19 -16.61
N ASN A 106 -10.84 -6.58 -17.74
CA ASN A 106 -11.74 -7.14 -18.74
C ASN A 106 -11.03 -7.68 -20.00
N GLY A 107 -9.71 -7.45 -20.11
CA GLY A 107 -8.89 -7.94 -21.23
C GLY A 107 -9.07 -7.11 -22.50
N ASP A 108 -9.50 -5.85 -22.41
CA ASP A 108 -9.73 -5.00 -23.57
C ASP A 108 -8.50 -4.15 -23.97
N GLY A 109 -7.40 -4.30 -23.26
CA GLY A 109 -6.12 -3.61 -23.51
C GLY A 109 -6.05 -2.21 -22.91
N ARG A 110 -7.04 -1.76 -22.15
CA ARG A 110 -7.05 -0.49 -21.42
C ARG A 110 -6.93 -0.75 -19.92
N LEU A 111 -6.17 0.08 -19.23
CA LEU A 111 -6.11 0.00 -17.78
C LEU A 111 -7.40 0.54 -17.16
N ASP A 112 -8.02 -0.29 -16.36
CA ASP A 112 -9.08 -0.02 -15.40
C ASP A 112 -8.49 0.36 -14.05
N LEU A 113 -9.34 0.63 -13.03
CA LEU A 113 -8.91 0.90 -11.68
C LEU A 113 -9.67 0.00 -10.69
N VAL A 114 -8.94 -0.62 -9.77
CA VAL A 114 -9.50 -1.33 -8.59
C VAL A 114 -9.37 -0.44 -7.38
N LEU A 115 -10.43 -0.29 -6.62
CA LEU A 115 -10.50 0.62 -5.46
C LEU A 115 -10.75 -0.13 -4.17
N GLY A 116 -10.00 0.21 -3.12
CA GLY A 116 -10.37 0.00 -1.73
C GLY A 116 -11.04 1.27 -1.19
N GLN A 117 -12.27 1.14 -0.69
CA GLN A 117 -13.06 2.26 -0.20
C GLN A 117 -13.53 2.01 1.23
N PHE A 118 -13.03 2.84 2.13
CA PHE A 118 -13.19 2.66 3.57
C PHE A 118 -14.29 3.58 4.13
N GLY A 119 -15.20 3.02 4.91
CA GLY A 119 -16.12 3.73 5.77
C GLY A 119 -16.40 2.88 7.01
N TYR A 120 -16.93 3.44 8.08
CA TYR A 120 -17.28 2.67 9.28
C TYR A 120 -18.35 1.62 9.02
N ASP A 121 -19.46 2.05 8.39
CA ASP A 121 -20.61 1.21 8.09
C ASP A 121 -20.82 1.04 6.60
N GLN A 122 -20.10 1.80 5.79
CA GLN A 122 -20.23 1.83 4.33
C GLN A 122 -18.83 1.77 3.72
N GLY A 123 -18.52 0.67 3.07
CA GLY A 123 -17.26 0.48 2.37
C GLY A 123 -17.45 -0.51 1.23
N GLU A 124 -16.53 -0.57 0.35
CA GLU A 124 -16.61 -1.49 -0.77
C GLU A 124 -15.25 -1.71 -1.44
N ILE A 125 -15.17 -2.81 -2.16
CA ILE A 125 -14.19 -3.00 -3.23
C ILE A 125 -14.93 -2.74 -4.53
N SER A 126 -14.44 -1.84 -5.35
CA SER A 126 -15.05 -1.55 -6.64
C SER A 126 -14.05 -1.54 -7.80
N TRP A 127 -14.57 -1.77 -8.97
CA TRP A 127 -13.88 -1.70 -10.24
C TRP A 127 -14.43 -0.52 -11.05
N LEU A 128 -13.55 0.36 -11.47
CA LEU A 128 -13.84 1.40 -12.45
C LEU A 128 -13.37 0.90 -13.81
N GLU A 129 -14.30 0.36 -14.60
CA GLU A 129 -14.10 -0.05 -15.99
C GLU A 129 -13.88 1.19 -16.86
N ARG A 130 -12.77 1.27 -17.55
CA ARG A 130 -12.49 2.37 -18.46
C ARG A 130 -13.25 2.19 -19.77
N THR A 131 -14.23 3.04 -20.02
CA THR A 131 -15.10 2.98 -21.21
C THR A 131 -14.73 3.97 -22.32
N GLY A 132 -13.79 4.88 -22.04
CA GLY A 132 -13.31 5.89 -22.98
C GLY A 132 -12.14 6.71 -22.41
N PRO A 133 -11.67 7.76 -23.10
CA PRO A 133 -10.66 8.66 -22.55
C PRO A 133 -11.17 9.25 -21.24
N TRP A 134 -10.55 8.91 -20.13
CA TRP A 134 -10.87 9.40 -18.76
C TRP A 134 -12.36 9.25 -18.36
N THR A 135 -13.07 8.29 -18.98
CA THR A 135 -14.46 7.95 -18.67
C THR A 135 -14.51 6.54 -18.10
N PHE A 136 -15.12 6.40 -16.93
CA PHE A 136 -15.17 5.15 -16.20
C PHE A 136 -16.60 4.78 -15.83
N ARG A 137 -16.88 3.47 -15.81
CA ARG A 137 -18.12 2.88 -15.29
C ARG A 137 -17.77 2.12 -13.99
N ARG A 138 -18.47 2.46 -12.92
CA ARG A 138 -18.26 1.80 -11.63
C ARG A 138 -19.05 0.51 -11.52
N HIS A 139 -18.36 -0.54 -11.05
CA HIS A 139 -18.93 -1.83 -10.67
C HIS A 139 -18.55 -2.11 -9.22
N VAL A 140 -19.51 -2.45 -8.37
CA VAL A 140 -19.25 -2.89 -6.99
C VAL A 140 -18.95 -4.38 -7.00
N LEU A 141 -17.78 -4.78 -6.52
CA LEU A 141 -17.32 -6.17 -6.46
C LEU A 141 -17.62 -6.82 -5.12
N LEU A 142 -17.52 -6.06 -4.03
CA LEU A 142 -17.80 -6.51 -2.67
C LEU A 142 -18.23 -5.32 -1.82
N GLU A 143 -19.42 -5.38 -1.23
CA GLU A 143 -19.90 -4.41 -0.25
C GLU A 143 -19.47 -4.85 1.15
N LEU A 144 -18.42 -4.24 1.68
CA LEU A 144 -17.92 -4.52 3.01
C LEU A 144 -17.17 -3.30 3.56
N SER A 145 -17.52 -2.88 4.78
CA SER A 145 -16.82 -1.77 5.43
C SER A 145 -15.38 -2.12 5.79
N GLY A 146 -14.51 -1.12 5.92
CA GLY A 146 -13.14 -1.34 6.37
C GLY A 146 -12.13 -1.75 5.28
N ALA A 147 -12.45 -1.62 4.00
CA ALA A 147 -11.50 -1.91 2.93
C ALA A 147 -10.29 -0.97 2.99
N ILE A 148 -9.10 -1.50 3.27
CA ILE A 148 -7.86 -0.73 3.44
C ILE A 148 -6.97 -0.81 2.20
N ASN A 149 -6.68 -2.01 1.71
CA ASN A 149 -5.81 -2.22 0.57
C ASN A 149 -6.39 -3.22 -0.41
N VAL A 150 -6.00 -3.08 -1.65
CA VAL A 150 -6.29 -4.03 -2.73
C VAL A 150 -5.00 -4.46 -3.43
N GLY A 151 -4.98 -5.68 -3.94
CA GLY A 151 -3.90 -6.23 -4.75
C GLY A 151 -4.47 -6.89 -6.00
N VAL A 152 -3.75 -6.82 -7.11
CA VAL A 152 -4.20 -7.42 -8.37
C VAL A 152 -3.12 -8.35 -8.91
N ALA A 153 -3.49 -9.58 -9.20
CA ALA A 153 -2.66 -10.58 -9.86
C ALA A 153 -3.52 -11.77 -10.32
N ASP A 154 -2.99 -12.63 -11.14
CA ASP A 154 -3.60 -13.92 -11.47
C ASP A 154 -3.32 -14.92 -10.35
N PHE A 155 -4.23 -14.98 -9.35
CA PHE A 155 -4.03 -15.82 -8.16
C PHE A 155 -4.40 -17.29 -8.37
N ASN A 156 -5.18 -17.60 -9.40
CA ASN A 156 -5.62 -18.96 -9.68
C ASN A 156 -4.87 -19.62 -10.85
N GLY A 157 -4.09 -18.87 -11.64
CA GLY A 157 -3.31 -19.34 -12.78
C GLY A 157 -4.13 -19.49 -14.07
N ASP A 158 -5.23 -18.76 -14.21
CA ASP A 158 -6.11 -18.85 -15.38
C ASP A 158 -5.87 -17.77 -16.46
N GLY A 159 -4.91 -16.87 -16.22
CA GLY A 159 -4.50 -15.81 -17.14
C GLY A 159 -5.32 -14.52 -17.01
N ARG A 160 -6.27 -14.43 -16.08
CA ARG A 160 -7.04 -13.23 -15.81
C ARG A 160 -6.60 -12.59 -14.48
N PRO A 161 -6.53 -11.25 -14.41
CA PRO A 161 -6.23 -10.60 -13.14
C PRO A 161 -7.42 -10.72 -12.18
N ASP A 162 -7.14 -11.30 -11.01
CA ASP A 162 -8.03 -11.38 -9.85
C ASP A 162 -7.76 -10.20 -8.90
N VAL A 163 -8.62 -10.01 -7.89
CA VAL A 163 -8.49 -8.97 -6.88
C VAL A 163 -8.39 -9.60 -5.49
N ALA A 164 -7.33 -9.25 -4.76
CA ALA A 164 -7.24 -9.50 -3.32
C ALA A 164 -7.58 -8.22 -2.55
N ALA A 165 -8.24 -8.33 -1.40
CA ALA A 165 -8.61 -7.20 -0.57
C ALA A 165 -8.34 -7.48 0.91
N LEU A 166 -7.71 -6.51 1.59
CA LEU A 166 -7.57 -6.49 3.04
C LEU A 166 -8.67 -5.63 3.64
N ILE A 167 -9.47 -6.25 4.48
CA ILE A 167 -10.58 -5.63 5.18
C ILE A 167 -10.23 -5.55 6.66
N SER A 168 -10.34 -4.38 7.23
CA SER A 168 -10.09 -4.09 8.63
C SER A 168 -11.40 -3.84 9.41
N GLN A 169 -11.35 -3.09 10.48
CA GLN A 169 -12.47 -2.83 11.38
C GLN A 169 -12.95 -4.13 12.04
N GLN A 170 -14.26 -4.28 12.25
CA GLN A 170 -14.86 -5.47 12.85
C GLN A 170 -14.66 -6.79 12.07
N TRP A 171 -14.22 -6.72 10.82
CA TRP A 171 -14.09 -7.91 9.96
C TRP A 171 -12.72 -8.58 10.05
N GLU A 172 -11.64 -7.79 9.93
CA GLU A 172 -10.26 -8.26 10.00
C GLU A 172 -10.00 -9.49 9.10
N GLU A 173 -10.28 -9.34 7.80
CA GLU A 173 -10.32 -10.43 6.82
C GLU A 173 -9.47 -10.13 5.59
N VAL A 174 -9.00 -11.20 4.91
CA VAL A 174 -8.45 -11.16 3.56
C VAL A 174 -9.43 -11.87 2.62
N HIS A 175 -9.91 -11.15 1.63
CA HIS A 175 -10.79 -11.64 0.58
C HIS A 175 -10.06 -11.80 -0.74
N LEU A 176 -10.42 -12.83 -1.49
CA LEU A 176 -10.04 -13.05 -2.88
C LEU A 176 -11.31 -12.98 -3.75
N LEU A 177 -11.28 -12.18 -4.78
CA LEU A 177 -12.34 -12.04 -5.78
C LEU A 177 -11.80 -12.59 -7.09
N LEU A 178 -12.14 -13.83 -7.43
CA LEU A 178 -11.71 -14.47 -8.66
C LEU A 178 -12.45 -13.90 -9.86
N ASN A 179 -11.71 -13.54 -10.89
CA ASN A 179 -12.25 -13.02 -12.15
C ASN A 179 -12.72 -14.15 -13.05
N ASP A 180 -14.01 -14.40 -13.10
CA ASP A 180 -14.63 -15.44 -13.94
C ASP A 180 -14.71 -15.05 -15.43
N GLY A 181 -14.25 -13.85 -15.77
CA GLY A 181 -14.39 -13.24 -17.11
C GLY A 181 -15.74 -12.61 -17.34
N GLY A 182 -15.81 -11.75 -18.37
CA GLY A 182 -17.05 -11.04 -18.71
C GLY A 182 -17.54 -10.07 -17.63
N GLY A 183 -16.63 -9.53 -16.82
CA GLY A 183 -16.95 -8.58 -15.76
C GLY A 183 -17.57 -9.19 -14.50
N ARG A 184 -17.46 -10.50 -14.32
CA ARG A 184 -17.98 -11.21 -13.14
C ARG A 184 -16.84 -11.61 -12.22
N PHE A 185 -17.07 -11.44 -10.92
CA PHE A 185 -16.12 -11.80 -9.87
C PHE A 185 -16.82 -12.65 -8.81
N THR A 186 -16.13 -13.71 -8.39
CA THR A 186 -16.60 -14.58 -7.30
C THR A 186 -15.78 -14.30 -6.03
N PRO A 187 -16.36 -13.61 -5.02
CA PRO A 187 -15.67 -13.33 -3.77
C PRO A 187 -15.61 -14.55 -2.85
N SER A 188 -14.47 -14.71 -2.18
CA SER A 188 -14.26 -15.71 -1.14
C SER A 188 -13.35 -15.14 -0.05
N ARG A 189 -13.66 -15.47 1.23
CA ARG A 189 -12.76 -15.18 2.34
C ARG A 189 -11.68 -16.24 2.41
N ILE A 190 -10.42 -15.87 2.25
CA ILE A 190 -9.29 -16.81 2.31
C ILE A 190 -8.64 -16.85 3.69
N TRP A 191 -8.80 -15.77 4.48
CA TRP A 191 -8.33 -15.70 5.87
C TRP A 191 -9.16 -14.68 6.67
N GLY A 192 -9.19 -14.83 7.99
CA GLY A 192 -9.81 -13.86 8.90
C GLY A 192 -9.41 -14.10 10.35
N SER A 193 -9.33 -13.03 11.12
CA SER A 193 -9.13 -13.04 12.56
C SER A 193 -10.47 -13.16 13.28
N THR A 194 -10.48 -13.80 14.46
CA THR A 194 -11.60 -13.74 15.38
C THR A 194 -11.50 -12.60 16.39
N ASN A 195 -10.43 -11.81 16.30
CA ASN A 195 -10.17 -10.66 17.14
C ASN A 195 -10.48 -9.37 16.36
N GLU A 196 -11.54 -8.67 16.72
CA GLU A 196 -11.97 -7.41 16.13
C GLU A 196 -10.94 -6.26 16.32
N ASP A 197 -10.03 -6.39 17.30
CA ASP A 197 -8.92 -5.46 17.55
C ASP A 197 -7.59 -6.01 16.95
N TYR A 198 -7.68 -6.78 15.84
CA TYR A 198 -6.51 -7.34 15.19
C TYR A 198 -5.65 -6.27 14.53
N GLY A 199 -6.28 -5.26 13.91
CA GLY A 199 -5.67 -4.05 13.41
C GLY A 199 -4.98 -4.21 12.05
N SER A 200 -5.64 -4.82 11.08
CA SER A 200 -5.16 -4.93 9.69
C SER A 200 -4.76 -3.58 9.11
N SER A 201 -3.57 -3.49 8.48
CA SER A 201 -2.92 -2.20 8.21
C SER A 201 -2.13 -2.09 6.91
N GLY A 202 -1.92 -3.16 6.18
CA GLY A 202 -1.18 -3.12 4.91
C GLY A 202 -1.21 -4.46 4.17
N LEU A 203 -1.30 -4.42 2.83
CA LEU A 203 -1.27 -5.60 1.95
C LEU A 203 -0.41 -5.31 0.72
N VAL A 204 0.39 -6.29 0.32
CA VAL A 204 1.13 -6.28 -0.95
C VAL A 204 1.11 -7.67 -1.60
N VAL A 205 1.10 -7.69 -2.93
CA VAL A 205 1.27 -8.90 -3.74
C VAL A 205 2.76 -9.13 -3.98
N CYS A 206 3.24 -10.33 -3.75
CA CYS A 206 4.64 -10.72 -3.98
C CYS A 206 4.73 -12.23 -4.27
N ASP A 207 5.86 -12.70 -4.76
CA ASP A 207 6.23 -14.12 -4.77
C ASP A 207 7.32 -14.29 -3.69
N LEU A 208 6.89 -14.62 -2.46
CA LEU A 208 7.79 -14.61 -1.31
C LEU A 208 8.68 -15.85 -1.25
N ASN A 209 8.20 -16.98 -1.76
CA ASN A 209 8.91 -18.26 -1.73
C ASN A 209 9.61 -18.60 -3.07
N GLY A 210 9.44 -17.77 -4.12
CA GLY A 210 10.08 -17.95 -5.42
C GLY A 210 9.49 -19.09 -6.25
N ASP A 211 8.21 -19.44 -6.02
CA ASP A 211 7.57 -20.56 -6.73
C ASP A 211 6.78 -20.12 -7.98
N GLY A 212 6.80 -18.84 -8.31
CA GLY A 212 6.15 -18.24 -9.48
C GLY A 212 4.67 -17.96 -9.29
N ARG A 213 4.09 -18.17 -8.11
CA ARG A 213 2.71 -17.83 -7.80
C ARG A 213 2.63 -16.55 -6.96
N PRO A 214 1.68 -15.66 -7.25
CA PRO A 214 1.51 -14.45 -6.45
C PRO A 214 0.97 -14.80 -5.05
N ASP A 215 1.74 -14.48 -4.03
CA ASP A 215 1.39 -14.54 -2.62
C ASP A 215 0.84 -13.20 -2.14
N LEU A 216 0.31 -13.18 -0.91
CA LEU A 216 -0.09 -11.96 -0.23
C LEU A 216 0.70 -11.80 1.07
N LEU A 217 1.40 -10.68 1.19
CA LEU A 217 2.05 -10.27 2.42
C LEU A 217 1.21 -9.16 3.05
N HIS A 218 0.83 -9.31 4.33
CA HIS A 218 0.02 -8.30 5.00
C HIS A 218 0.50 -8.04 6.42
N SER A 219 0.18 -6.87 6.94
CA SER A 219 0.48 -6.46 8.30
C SER A 219 -0.77 -6.22 9.12
N ASN A 220 -0.62 -6.31 10.42
CA ASN A 220 -1.58 -5.85 11.38
C ASN A 220 -0.85 -5.02 12.45
N GLY A 221 -1.20 -3.75 12.55
CA GLY A 221 -0.52 -2.78 13.40
C GLY A 221 -1.37 -1.56 13.71
N ASP A 222 -2.60 -1.51 13.18
CA ASP A 222 -3.51 -0.42 13.51
C ASP A 222 -3.91 -0.47 14.99
N GLY A 223 -3.42 0.51 15.74
CA GLY A 223 -3.75 0.74 17.13
C GLY A 223 -4.40 2.10 17.36
N PHE A 224 -4.87 2.76 16.29
CA PHE A 224 -5.53 4.07 16.35
C PHE A 224 -7.03 3.98 16.65
N GLY A 225 -7.59 2.77 16.70
CA GLY A 225 -9.01 2.55 16.93
C GLY A 225 -9.53 3.03 18.30
N PRO A 226 -10.85 2.98 18.51
CA PRO A 226 -11.53 3.50 19.70
C PRO A 226 -11.30 2.65 20.97
N ALA A 227 -10.32 1.78 20.99
CA ALA A 227 -9.97 1.02 22.18
C ALA A 227 -9.69 1.94 23.37
N ALA A 228 -10.06 1.51 24.56
CA ALA A 228 -9.84 2.25 25.80
C ALA A 228 -8.37 2.63 26.03
N THR A 229 -7.46 1.94 25.38
CA THR A 229 -6.01 2.21 25.38
C THR A 229 -5.49 2.14 23.94
N PRO A 230 -5.37 3.27 23.23
CA PRO A 230 -4.69 3.30 21.94
C PRO A 230 -3.27 2.78 22.06
N GLY A 231 -2.78 2.10 21.03
CA GLY A 231 -1.38 1.66 20.99
C GLY A 231 -1.17 0.24 20.50
N PRO A 232 0.09 -0.23 20.49
CA PRO A 232 0.42 -1.54 19.93
C PRO A 232 -0.18 -2.67 20.75
N ARG A 233 -0.50 -3.73 20.05
CA ARG A 233 -0.98 -4.98 20.64
C ARG A 233 0.10 -6.06 20.55
N PRO A 234 0.09 -7.04 21.46
CA PRO A 234 1.07 -8.14 21.43
C PRO A 234 0.93 -9.05 20.21
N TRP A 235 -0.22 -9.02 19.53
CA TRP A 235 -0.46 -9.79 18.31
C TRP A 235 -0.12 -9.03 17.02
N HIS A 236 0.27 -7.75 17.08
CA HIS A 236 0.70 -7.00 15.91
C HIS A 236 1.94 -7.60 15.26
N GLY A 237 2.01 -7.52 13.93
CA GLY A 237 3.12 -8.08 13.16
C GLY A 237 2.87 -8.18 11.67
N VAL A 238 3.61 -9.08 11.04
CA VAL A 238 3.55 -9.35 9.61
C VAL A 238 3.15 -10.79 9.34
N GLN A 239 2.28 -10.98 8.37
CA GLN A 239 1.67 -12.25 7.98
C GLN A 239 1.90 -12.51 6.49
N TRP A 240 1.89 -13.78 6.11
CA TRP A 240 1.99 -14.25 4.74
C TRP A 240 0.86 -15.22 4.43
N GLN A 241 0.16 -15.00 3.34
CA GLN A 241 -0.78 -15.92 2.74
C GLN A 241 -0.06 -16.55 1.55
N GLU A 242 0.49 -17.76 1.73
CA GLU A 242 1.13 -18.56 0.70
C GLU A 242 0.10 -19.07 -0.30
N ASN A 243 0.26 -18.75 -1.57
CA ASN A 243 -0.61 -19.24 -2.65
C ASN A 243 -0.25 -20.68 -3.03
N LEU A 244 -1.15 -21.61 -2.76
CA LEU A 244 -1.00 -23.03 -3.09
C LEU A 244 -1.52 -23.40 -4.49
N GLY A 245 -1.93 -22.39 -5.28
CA GLY A 245 -2.55 -22.55 -6.59
C GLY A 245 -4.05 -22.82 -6.53
N GLY A 246 -4.74 -22.46 -7.61
CA GLY A 246 -6.19 -22.63 -7.75
C GLY A 246 -7.00 -21.83 -6.73
N GLY A 247 -6.53 -20.63 -6.36
CA GLY A 247 -7.20 -19.75 -5.41
C GLY A 247 -7.16 -20.22 -3.95
N ARG A 248 -6.27 -21.14 -3.60
CA ARG A 248 -6.11 -21.69 -2.25
C ARG A 248 -4.90 -21.09 -1.57
N PHE A 249 -5.04 -20.70 -0.29
CA PHE A 249 -3.97 -20.06 0.47
C PHE A 249 -3.71 -20.78 1.80
N ARG A 250 -2.47 -20.65 2.29
CA ARG A 250 -2.04 -21.08 3.62
C ARG A 250 -1.49 -19.89 4.38
N HIS A 251 -2.01 -19.68 5.57
CA HIS A 251 -1.57 -18.61 6.46
C HIS A 251 -0.28 -18.97 7.19
N HIS A 252 0.68 -18.03 7.20
CA HIS A 252 1.90 -18.05 7.99
C HIS A 252 2.09 -16.74 8.73
N ARG A 253 2.71 -16.81 9.90
CA ARG A 253 3.16 -15.63 10.63
C ARG A 253 4.65 -15.44 10.38
N ILE A 254 5.05 -14.28 9.83
CA ILE A 254 6.44 -13.89 9.60
C ILE A 254 7.09 -13.49 10.94
N GLY A 255 6.46 -12.57 11.68
CA GLY A 255 7.00 -12.15 12.96
C GLY A 255 6.24 -11.01 13.62
N ASN A 256 6.68 -10.69 14.85
CA ASN A 256 6.08 -9.64 15.65
C ASN A 256 6.70 -8.28 15.35
N LEU A 257 5.85 -7.30 15.12
CA LEU A 257 6.23 -5.89 15.02
C LEU A 257 5.04 -5.04 15.54
N PRO A 258 5.12 -4.57 16.79
CA PRO A 258 4.07 -3.71 17.32
C PRO A 258 3.87 -2.45 16.47
N GLY A 259 2.64 -2.22 16.01
CA GLY A 259 2.33 -1.11 15.12
C GLY A 259 2.76 -1.32 13.65
N ALA A 260 2.86 -2.56 13.18
CA ALA A 260 3.33 -2.89 11.82
C ALA A 260 2.46 -2.28 10.72
N TYR A 261 3.10 -1.70 9.72
CA TYR A 261 2.48 -1.15 8.50
C TYR A 261 3.34 -1.45 7.27
N SER A 262 2.71 -1.38 6.11
CA SER A 262 3.33 -1.39 4.77
C SER A 262 4.49 -2.40 4.63
N PRO A 263 4.25 -3.71 4.77
CA PRO A 263 5.28 -4.70 4.55
C PRO A 263 5.65 -4.75 3.07
N ILE A 264 6.91 -5.01 2.77
CA ILE A 264 7.40 -5.29 1.40
C ILE A 264 8.24 -6.56 1.40
N ALA A 265 8.26 -7.26 0.27
CA ALA A 265 9.17 -8.36 -0.01
C ALA A 265 10.33 -7.84 -0.87
N VAL A 266 11.57 -8.04 -0.43
CA VAL A 266 12.77 -7.57 -1.12
C VAL A 266 14.00 -8.33 -0.62
N ASP A 267 14.89 -8.74 -1.50
CA ASP A 267 16.17 -9.38 -1.15
C ASP A 267 17.16 -8.30 -0.67
N VAL A 268 17.26 -8.10 0.66
CA VAL A 268 18.02 -7.01 1.28
C VAL A 268 19.52 -7.30 1.24
N ASP A 269 19.94 -8.54 1.54
CA ASP A 269 21.35 -8.94 1.63
C ASP A 269 21.89 -9.63 0.37
N ARG A 270 21.05 -9.77 -0.65
CA ARG A 270 21.35 -10.32 -1.96
C ARG A 270 21.80 -11.79 -1.91
N ASP A 271 21.18 -12.55 -1.03
CA ASP A 271 21.43 -14.00 -0.94
C ASP A 271 20.50 -14.82 -1.86
N GLY A 272 19.59 -14.17 -2.58
CA GLY A 272 18.65 -14.76 -3.53
C GLY A 272 17.31 -15.16 -2.89
N ALA A 273 17.15 -15.01 -1.58
CA ALA A 273 15.89 -15.23 -0.90
C ALA A 273 15.15 -13.89 -0.68
N MET A 274 13.84 -13.87 -0.87
CA MET A 274 13.05 -12.68 -0.57
C MET A 274 12.89 -12.53 0.94
N ASP A 275 13.41 -11.44 1.46
CA ASP A 275 13.21 -11.00 2.84
C ASP A 275 11.90 -10.20 2.97
N VAL A 276 11.55 -9.87 4.21
CA VAL A 276 10.45 -8.97 4.49
C VAL A 276 10.94 -7.76 5.28
N VAL A 277 10.59 -6.56 4.83
CA VAL A 277 10.83 -5.32 5.58
C VAL A 277 9.48 -4.68 5.88
N ALA A 278 9.32 -4.16 7.08
CA ALA A 278 8.10 -3.45 7.48
C ALA A 278 8.43 -2.25 8.37
N VAL A 279 7.59 -1.23 8.31
CA VAL A 279 7.64 -0.06 9.18
C VAL A 279 6.64 -0.20 10.33
N ALA A 280 6.78 0.66 11.35
CA ALA A 280 5.83 0.74 12.45
C ALA A 280 5.37 2.17 12.67
N ALA A 281 4.05 2.37 12.58
CA ALA A 281 3.35 3.60 12.92
C ALA A 281 2.78 3.49 14.33
N TYR A 282 3.63 3.73 15.30
CA TYR A 282 3.21 3.69 16.69
C TYR A 282 3.75 4.89 17.47
N ALA A 283 2.86 5.74 17.90
CA ALA A 283 3.11 6.73 18.92
C ALA A 283 2.61 6.24 20.28
N ASP A 284 3.50 5.99 21.22
CA ASP A 284 3.12 5.91 22.64
C ASP A 284 3.01 7.34 23.20
N TRP A 285 1.87 7.96 23.01
CA TRP A 285 1.61 9.34 23.46
C TRP A 285 1.73 9.51 24.97
N ASN A 286 1.63 8.42 25.73
CA ASN A 286 1.75 8.40 27.18
C ASN A 286 3.19 8.16 27.66
N ASN A 287 4.08 7.72 26.78
CA ASN A 287 5.47 7.38 27.14
C ASN A 287 6.45 7.67 25.99
N ALA A 288 6.86 8.91 25.86
CA ALA A 288 7.83 9.38 24.86
C ALA A 288 9.20 8.65 24.93
N ASN A 289 9.52 8.01 26.05
CA ASN A 289 10.77 7.29 26.26
C ASN A 289 10.71 5.81 25.86
N ARG A 290 9.56 5.29 25.46
CA ARG A 290 9.46 3.90 25.04
C ARG A 290 10.30 3.64 23.80
N ARG A 291 11.18 2.65 23.90
CA ARG A 291 12.00 2.21 22.76
C ARG A 291 11.14 1.36 21.84
N VAL A 292 10.53 1.99 20.83
CA VAL A 292 9.80 1.31 19.75
C VAL A 292 10.74 1.05 18.59
N VAL A 293 10.44 0.02 17.80
CA VAL A 293 11.08 -0.22 16.50
C VAL A 293 10.27 0.55 15.47
N SER A 294 10.94 1.29 14.60
CA SER A 294 10.30 2.01 13.48
C SER A 294 10.49 1.32 12.14
N LEU A 295 11.58 0.56 12.00
CA LEU A 295 11.90 -0.18 10.77
C LEU A 295 12.49 -1.53 11.15
N MET A 296 11.88 -2.61 10.65
CA MET A 296 12.26 -4.00 10.93
C MET A 296 12.54 -4.73 9.62
N TRP A 297 13.60 -5.50 9.62
CA TRP A 297 13.92 -6.49 8.60
C TRP A 297 13.74 -7.89 9.18
N PHE A 298 12.94 -8.71 8.53
CA PHE A 298 12.79 -10.13 8.80
C PHE A 298 13.60 -10.88 7.72
N ARG A 299 14.83 -11.25 8.07
CA ARG A 299 15.75 -11.93 7.16
C ARG A 299 15.27 -13.35 6.93
N ASN A 300 15.10 -13.73 5.66
CA ASN A 300 14.76 -15.09 5.26
C ASN A 300 16.02 -15.94 5.13
N ASP A 301 16.02 -17.16 5.64
CA ASP A 301 17.12 -18.10 5.51
C ASP A 301 17.07 -18.92 4.19
N GLY A 302 16.20 -18.55 3.25
CA GLY A 302 15.91 -19.27 2.00
C GLY A 302 15.06 -20.53 2.19
N LYS A 303 14.59 -20.80 3.41
CA LYS A 303 13.68 -21.91 3.76
C LYS A 303 12.40 -21.43 4.42
N GLN A 304 12.08 -20.14 4.23
CA GLN A 304 10.90 -19.48 4.81
C GLN A 304 10.93 -19.40 6.35
N THR A 305 12.15 -19.36 6.94
CA THR A 305 12.36 -19.04 8.34
C THR A 305 12.87 -17.61 8.46
N PHE A 306 12.16 -16.79 9.19
CA PHE A 306 12.40 -15.35 9.26
C PHE A 306 13.03 -14.94 10.59
N GLU A 307 14.23 -14.32 10.54
CA GLU A 307 14.93 -13.78 11.68
C GLU A 307 14.69 -12.27 11.79
N PRO A 308 14.09 -11.74 12.88
CA PRO A 308 13.85 -10.32 13.03
C PRO A 308 15.14 -9.54 13.34
N ARG A 309 15.41 -8.50 12.56
CA ARG A 309 16.55 -7.58 12.71
C ARG A 309 16.06 -6.14 12.75
N VAL A 310 16.35 -5.43 13.83
CA VAL A 310 16.00 -4.02 13.96
C VAL A 310 16.92 -3.18 13.10
N LEU A 311 16.35 -2.50 12.08
CA LEU A 311 17.10 -1.55 11.25
C LEU A 311 17.10 -0.16 11.87
N ALA A 312 15.96 0.29 12.41
CA ALA A 312 15.88 1.62 13.02
C ALA A 312 14.85 1.71 14.15
N ARG A 313 15.06 2.75 14.99
CA ARG A 313 14.12 3.16 16.05
C ARG A 313 13.72 4.64 15.92
N GLN A 314 14.30 5.35 14.98
CA GLN A 314 14.04 6.75 14.63
C GLN A 314 14.23 6.93 13.12
N PRO A 315 13.45 7.81 12.43
CA PRO A 315 12.29 8.50 12.97
C PRO A 315 11.18 7.52 13.39
N LYS A 316 10.29 7.96 14.27
CA LYS A 316 9.11 7.18 14.70
C LYS A 316 7.95 7.37 13.72
N ASP A 317 6.88 6.60 13.93
CA ASP A 317 5.58 6.75 13.25
C ASP A 317 5.68 6.69 11.72
N LEU A 318 6.41 5.69 11.24
CA LEU A 318 6.52 5.41 9.81
C LEU A 318 5.32 4.57 9.36
N ILE A 319 4.66 4.99 8.27
CA ILE A 319 3.45 4.30 7.78
C ILE A 319 3.59 3.75 6.36
N THR A 320 4.52 4.27 5.57
CA THR A 320 4.73 3.81 4.19
C THR A 320 6.19 3.45 3.94
N LEU A 321 6.40 2.48 3.05
CA LEU A 321 7.70 1.92 2.73
C LEU A 321 7.75 1.55 1.24
N ALA A 322 8.84 1.89 0.59
CA ALA A 322 9.20 1.42 -0.75
C ALA A 322 10.69 1.06 -0.78
N ALA A 323 11.09 0.25 -1.75
CA ALA A 323 12.47 -0.16 -1.96
C ALA A 323 12.92 0.08 -3.41
N GLY A 324 14.21 0.32 -3.62
CA GLY A 324 14.79 0.44 -4.94
C GLY A 324 16.30 0.69 -4.89
N ASP A 325 16.95 0.58 -6.05
CA ASP A 325 18.37 0.91 -6.22
C ASP A 325 18.52 2.39 -6.57
N PHE A 326 18.62 3.25 -5.56
CA PHE A 326 18.70 4.70 -5.75
C PHE A 326 20.10 5.21 -6.09
N ASP A 327 21.14 4.42 -5.91
CA ASP A 327 22.52 4.82 -6.20
C ASP A 327 23.12 4.11 -7.42
N GLY A 328 22.38 3.21 -8.07
CA GLY A 328 22.82 2.46 -9.25
C GLY A 328 23.86 1.38 -8.94
N THR A 329 23.98 0.98 -7.67
CA THR A 329 24.99 -0.03 -7.24
C THR A 329 24.46 -1.44 -7.19
N GLY A 330 23.17 -1.64 -7.49
CA GLY A 330 22.46 -2.90 -7.34
C GLY A 330 22.11 -3.24 -5.88
N ARG A 331 22.35 -2.32 -4.94
CA ARG A 331 21.99 -2.51 -3.52
C ARG A 331 20.64 -1.89 -3.22
N VAL A 332 19.87 -2.57 -2.39
CA VAL A 332 18.57 -2.08 -1.97
C VAL A 332 18.71 -0.89 -1.04
N SER A 333 18.09 0.22 -1.42
CA SER A 333 17.79 1.34 -0.54
C SER A 333 16.31 1.30 -0.18
N LEU A 334 15.95 1.83 0.99
CA LEU A 334 14.56 1.91 1.43
C LEU A 334 14.14 3.39 1.51
N VAL A 335 12.88 3.66 1.17
CA VAL A 335 12.27 4.99 1.34
C VAL A 335 11.06 4.84 2.25
N THR A 336 11.01 5.64 3.31
CA THR A 336 9.90 5.63 4.26
C THR A 336 9.25 7.00 4.38
N GLY A 337 7.93 7.01 4.61
CA GLY A 337 7.15 8.19 4.94
C GLY A 337 6.50 8.06 6.31
N GLY A 338 6.35 9.19 6.98
CA GLY A 338 5.77 9.26 8.31
C GLY A 338 4.29 9.62 8.33
N PHE A 339 3.60 9.22 9.41
CA PHE A 339 2.20 9.53 9.65
C PHE A 339 2.04 10.25 10.98
N TYR A 340 1.75 11.55 10.92
CA TYR A 340 1.82 12.44 12.06
C TYR A 340 0.49 13.14 12.29
N ILE A 341 -0.40 12.46 12.98
CA ILE A 341 -1.72 13.01 13.35
C ILE A 341 -1.74 13.62 14.76
N TYR A 342 -0.72 13.35 15.57
CA TYR A 342 -0.60 13.83 16.94
C TYR A 342 0.77 14.46 17.22
N PRO A 343 0.87 15.49 18.10
CA PRO A 343 2.14 16.04 18.54
C PRO A 343 2.93 15.04 19.42
N PRO A 344 4.25 15.25 19.59
CA PRO A 344 5.06 16.36 19.08
C PRO A 344 5.48 16.17 17.61
N TYR A 345 5.46 17.28 16.84
CA TYR A 345 5.80 17.26 15.41
C TYR A 345 7.26 17.59 15.13
N ASP A 346 8.10 17.76 16.15
CA ASP A 346 9.49 18.22 16.06
C ASP A 346 10.51 17.10 15.78
N ALA A 347 10.10 15.83 15.93
CA ALA A 347 10.94 14.66 15.68
C ALA A 347 10.54 13.88 14.42
N LEU A 348 9.93 14.57 13.45
CA LEU A 348 9.22 13.95 12.34
C LEU A 348 10.02 14.01 11.04
N SER A 349 9.91 12.95 10.25
CA SER A 349 10.44 12.88 8.90
C SER A 349 9.32 12.73 7.88
N ARG A 350 9.20 13.65 6.93
CA ARG A 350 8.26 13.51 5.81
C ARG A 350 8.62 12.30 4.96
N VAL A 351 9.88 12.27 4.49
CA VAL A 351 10.45 11.18 3.69
C VAL A 351 11.88 10.94 4.17
N THR A 352 12.24 9.70 4.39
CA THR A 352 13.61 9.28 4.74
C THR A 352 14.11 8.26 3.72
N LEU A 353 15.28 8.53 3.14
CA LEU A 353 16.02 7.56 2.33
C LEU A 353 17.03 6.84 3.22
N TRP A 354 16.95 5.52 3.26
CA TRP A 354 17.86 4.62 3.96
C TRP A 354 18.77 3.95 2.94
N GLN A 355 20.04 4.21 3.04
CA GLN A 355 21.03 3.61 2.14
C GLN A 355 21.86 2.57 2.88
N PRO A 356 22.22 1.45 2.25
CA PRO A 356 23.12 0.49 2.85
C PRO A 356 24.47 1.15 3.08
N THR A 357 25.02 0.99 4.30
CA THR A 357 26.39 1.43 4.59
C THR A 357 27.35 0.64 3.72
N ALA A 358 28.45 1.30 3.29
CA ALA A 358 29.53 0.58 2.62
C ALA A 358 30.04 -0.55 3.53
N PRO A 359 30.42 -1.72 2.98
CA PRO A 359 30.95 -2.83 3.75
C PRO A 359 32.24 -2.46 4.48
#